data_18c19291ae677af91b1dd4df23f86a4a
#
_entry.id   18c19291ae677af91b1dd4df23f86a4a
#
_cell.length_a   1.000
_cell.length_b   1.000
_cell.length_c   1.000
_cell.angle_alpha   90.00
_cell.angle_beta   90.00
_cell.angle_gamma   90.00
#
_symmetry.space_group_name_H-M   'P 1'
#
loop_
_entity.id
_entity.type
_entity.pdbx_description
1 polymer ?
#
loop_
_entity_poly.entity_id
_entity_poly.type
_entity_poly.pdbx_seq_one_letter_code
_entity_poly.pdbx_strand_id
1 'polypeptide(L)'
;MLIIVIASITSVFSEAIKMNEHETYKPKENSVLRIDLNGEIKERGVKNPFGEIDLGPFMPKPSLGLNDIIDNLKKAKDDKNIRGIYLEISDPVAGFATLEEVRNALMDFRTSGKFIYAYSEVFSQRAYYLATTANKLYLNPQGALEIKGLSSQLMFFKKMLEKLDVEVQIFRHGKFK
;
A
#
# COMPACT_ATOMS: atom_id res chain seq x y z
N MET A 1 22.50 44.20 -2.73
CA MET A 1 22.62 42.95 -3.54
C MET A 1 22.16 41.70 -2.81
N LEU A 2 22.54 41.46 -1.56
CA LEU A 2 22.16 40.26 -0.80
C LEU A 2 20.64 40.13 -0.60
N ILE A 3 19.94 41.23 -0.32
CA ILE A 3 18.47 41.26 -0.08
C ILE A 3 17.69 40.86 -1.32
N ILE A 4 18.14 41.22 -2.52
CA ILE A 4 17.49 40.89 -3.79
C ILE A 4 17.63 39.39 -4.08
N VAL A 5 18.75 38.78 -3.74
CA VAL A 5 18.99 37.34 -3.91
C VAL A 5 18.09 36.53 -2.93
N ILE A 6 17.95 36.98 -1.69
CA ILE A 6 17.05 36.32 -0.71
C ILE A 6 15.58 36.46 -1.15
N ALA A 7 15.17 37.63 -1.64
CA ALA A 7 13.80 37.84 -2.13
C ALA A 7 13.49 36.97 -3.37
N SER A 8 14.43 36.79 -4.28
CA SER A 8 14.25 35.90 -5.44
C SER A 8 14.19 34.42 -5.04
N ILE A 9 14.98 33.98 -4.06
CA ILE A 9 14.94 32.62 -3.55
C ILE A 9 13.61 32.35 -2.84
N THR A 10 13.10 33.28 -2.03
CA THR A 10 11.80 33.12 -1.35
C THR A 10 10.63 33.14 -2.33
N SER A 11 10.69 33.90 -3.40
CA SER A 11 9.62 33.89 -4.42
C SER A 11 9.58 32.56 -5.19
N VAL A 12 10.73 32.03 -5.58
CA VAL A 12 10.83 30.71 -6.24
C VAL A 12 10.36 29.59 -5.32
N PHE A 13 10.70 29.65 -4.02
CA PHE A 13 10.22 28.68 -3.05
C PHE A 13 8.71 28.79 -2.80
N SER A 14 8.16 30.00 -2.77
CA SER A 14 6.72 30.18 -2.59
C SER A 14 5.90 29.76 -3.82
N GLU A 15 6.44 29.92 -5.02
CA GLU A 15 5.82 29.40 -6.25
C GLU A 15 5.91 27.88 -6.32
N ALA A 16 7.05 27.28 -5.95
CA ALA A 16 7.19 25.83 -5.88
C ALA A 16 6.24 25.19 -4.85
N ILE A 17 5.98 25.87 -3.72
CA ILE A 17 5.02 25.40 -2.72
C ILE A 17 3.58 25.51 -3.26
N LYS A 18 3.24 26.59 -4.00
CA LYS A 18 1.91 26.76 -4.63
C LYS A 18 1.67 25.78 -5.77
N MET A 19 2.69 25.39 -6.53
CA MET A 19 2.58 24.36 -7.56
C MET A 19 2.33 22.97 -6.99
N ASN A 20 2.54 22.76 -5.68
CA ASN A 20 2.27 21.50 -5.00
C ASN A 20 0.89 21.48 -4.30
N GLU A 21 0.07 22.51 -4.45
CA GLU A 21 -1.36 22.40 -4.16
C GLU A 21 -1.95 21.45 -5.21
N HIS A 22 -2.23 20.22 -4.79
CA HIS A 22 -2.88 19.20 -5.59
C HIS A 22 -4.10 19.80 -6.29
N GLU A 23 -4.04 19.98 -7.60
CA GLU A 23 -5.25 20.18 -8.38
C GLU A 23 -6.22 19.08 -7.99
N THR A 24 -7.30 19.47 -7.34
CA THR A 24 -8.35 18.54 -6.95
C THR A 24 -8.99 18.02 -8.23
N TYR A 25 -8.46 16.91 -8.75
CA TYR A 25 -9.01 16.29 -9.94
C TYR A 25 -10.48 15.96 -9.70
N LYS A 26 -11.35 16.56 -10.49
CA LYS A 26 -12.78 16.24 -10.48
C LYS A 26 -13.03 15.14 -11.50
N PRO A 27 -13.44 13.95 -11.07
CA PRO A 27 -13.73 12.88 -12.01
C PRO A 27 -14.91 13.26 -12.91
N LYS A 28 -14.84 12.86 -14.16
CA LYS A 28 -15.96 13.01 -15.11
C LYS A 28 -17.08 12.04 -14.73
N GLU A 29 -18.29 12.33 -15.19
CA GLU A 29 -19.42 11.42 -15.02
C GLU A 29 -19.10 10.01 -15.58
N ASN A 30 -19.55 8.99 -14.85
CA ASN A 30 -19.32 7.57 -15.20
C ASN A 30 -17.84 7.13 -15.21
N SER A 31 -17.00 7.77 -14.41
CA SER A 31 -15.60 7.37 -14.25
C SER A 31 -15.47 6.05 -13.46
N VAL A 32 -14.39 5.33 -13.74
CA VAL A 32 -13.95 4.17 -12.95
C VAL A 32 -12.61 4.52 -12.31
N LEU A 33 -12.53 4.32 -11.00
CA LEU A 33 -11.28 4.54 -10.28
C LEU A 33 -10.35 3.34 -10.49
N ARG A 34 -9.20 3.55 -11.13
CA ARG A 34 -8.15 2.54 -11.21
C ARG A 34 -7.29 2.62 -9.95
N ILE A 35 -7.18 1.52 -9.27
CA ILE A 35 -6.30 1.36 -8.09
C ILE A 35 -5.27 0.29 -8.42
N ASP A 36 -4.01 0.68 -8.37
CA ASP A 36 -2.86 -0.22 -8.48
C ASP A 36 -2.26 -0.38 -7.08
N LEU A 37 -2.31 -1.61 -6.55
CA LEU A 37 -1.75 -1.96 -5.24
C LEU A 37 -0.46 -2.78 -5.35
N ASN A 38 0.22 -2.70 -6.49
CA ASN A 38 1.50 -3.37 -6.69
C ASN A 38 2.62 -2.55 -6.04
N GLY A 39 3.15 -3.03 -4.94
CA GLY A 39 4.26 -2.37 -4.25
C GLY A 39 4.10 -2.33 -2.73
N GLU A 40 4.97 -1.57 -2.10
CA GLU A 40 4.99 -1.46 -0.64
C GLU A 40 3.87 -0.51 -0.15
N ILE A 41 3.03 -1.03 0.74
CA ILE A 41 1.98 -0.26 1.42
C ILE A 41 2.43 0.00 2.86
N LYS A 42 2.69 1.27 3.18
CA LYS A 42 3.06 1.73 4.52
C LYS A 42 1.86 2.39 5.21
N GLU A 43 1.88 2.52 6.51
CA GLU A 43 0.83 3.27 7.23
C GLU A 43 0.70 4.70 6.71
N ARG A 44 1.83 5.35 6.41
CA ARG A 44 1.88 6.68 5.79
C ARG A 44 2.69 6.62 4.52
N GLY A 45 2.12 7.11 3.45
CA GLY A 45 2.82 7.25 2.17
C GLY A 45 3.98 8.24 2.28
N VAL A 46 5.09 7.90 1.63
CA VAL A 46 6.19 8.85 1.47
C VAL A 46 5.91 9.66 0.21
N LYS A 47 5.54 10.92 0.40
CA LYS A 47 5.42 11.88 -0.70
C LYS A 47 6.81 12.44 -0.98
N ASN A 48 7.24 12.38 -2.22
CA ASN A 48 8.47 13.03 -2.62
C ASN A 48 8.24 14.55 -2.62
N PRO A 49 8.88 15.32 -1.71
CA PRO A 49 8.68 16.77 -1.65
C PRO A 49 9.21 17.51 -2.88
N PHE A 50 10.04 16.86 -3.70
CA PHE A 50 10.64 17.44 -4.91
C PHE A 50 9.94 16.99 -6.20
N GLY A 51 8.75 16.35 -6.10
CA GLY A 51 7.94 15.94 -7.25
C GLY A 51 8.66 14.97 -8.19
N GLU A 52 8.73 15.31 -9.46
CA GLU A 52 9.32 14.47 -10.52
C GLU A 52 10.84 14.58 -10.65
N ILE A 53 11.52 15.34 -9.80
CA ILE A 53 12.98 15.47 -9.86
C ILE A 53 13.61 14.20 -9.33
N ASP A 54 14.12 13.37 -10.22
CA ASP A 54 14.89 12.18 -9.87
C ASP A 54 16.31 12.57 -9.43
N LEU A 55 16.52 12.61 -8.12
CA LEU A 55 17.84 12.84 -7.51
C LEU A 55 18.61 11.53 -7.27
N GLY A 56 18.23 10.46 -7.96
CA GLY A 56 18.94 9.19 -7.93
C GLY A 56 18.68 8.33 -6.68
N PRO A 57 19.63 7.43 -6.34
CA PRO A 57 19.41 6.38 -5.33
C PRO A 57 19.24 6.87 -3.89
N PHE A 58 19.45 8.16 -3.63
CA PHE A 58 19.31 8.76 -2.29
C PHE A 58 17.90 9.21 -1.96
N MET A 59 16.96 9.11 -2.92
CA MET A 59 15.57 9.46 -2.69
C MET A 59 14.75 8.26 -2.21
N PRO A 60 13.91 8.45 -1.20
CA PRO A 60 12.97 7.39 -0.82
C PRO A 60 12.02 7.11 -1.99
N LYS A 61 11.90 5.84 -2.35
CA LYS A 61 10.91 5.42 -3.35
C LYS A 61 9.51 5.80 -2.87
N PRO A 62 8.66 6.33 -3.73
CA PRO A 62 7.29 6.63 -3.36
C PRO A 62 6.63 5.33 -2.89
N SER A 63 5.99 5.37 -1.73
CA SER A 63 5.23 4.25 -1.18
C SER A 63 3.77 4.65 -1.03
N LEU A 64 2.88 3.69 -1.25
CA LEU A 64 1.45 3.91 -1.02
C LEU A 64 1.19 4.03 0.48
N GLY A 65 0.45 5.07 0.87
CA GLY A 65 0.00 5.23 2.25
C GLY A 65 -1.32 4.48 2.48
N LEU A 66 -1.40 3.66 3.52
CA LEU A 66 -2.64 3.01 3.93
C LEU A 66 -3.76 4.04 4.14
N ASN A 67 -3.45 5.11 4.87
CA ASN A 67 -4.43 6.18 5.12
C ASN A 67 -4.90 6.84 3.83
N ASP A 68 -3.98 7.09 2.88
CA ASP A 68 -4.33 7.69 1.58
C ASP A 68 -5.24 6.75 0.77
N ILE A 69 -4.97 5.43 0.80
CA ILE A 69 -5.82 4.42 0.15
C ILE A 69 -7.23 4.44 0.76
N ILE A 70 -7.34 4.38 2.08
CA ILE A 70 -8.63 4.36 2.80
C ILE A 70 -9.41 5.64 2.53
N ASP A 71 -8.76 6.80 2.60
CA ASP A 71 -9.41 8.09 2.38
C ASP A 71 -9.87 8.27 0.93
N ASN A 72 -9.09 7.79 -0.04
CA ASN A 72 -9.49 7.81 -1.44
C ASN A 72 -10.66 6.86 -1.73
N LEU A 73 -10.69 5.69 -1.09
CA LEU A 73 -11.82 4.76 -1.18
C LEU A 73 -13.10 5.36 -0.59
N LYS A 74 -13.03 6.05 0.55
CA LYS A 74 -14.17 6.78 1.15
C LYS A 74 -14.67 7.87 0.24
N LYS A 75 -13.77 8.72 -0.30
CA LYS A 75 -14.14 9.76 -1.26
C LYS A 75 -14.81 9.17 -2.52
N ALA A 76 -14.24 8.09 -3.06
CA ALA A 76 -14.80 7.40 -4.22
C ALA A 76 -16.17 6.77 -3.93
N LYS A 77 -16.41 6.30 -2.71
CA LYS A 77 -17.69 5.77 -2.26
C LYS A 77 -18.80 6.82 -2.37
N ASP A 78 -18.51 8.05 -1.96
CA ASP A 78 -19.50 9.14 -1.89
C ASP A 78 -19.61 9.92 -3.22
N ASP A 79 -18.60 9.86 -4.10
CA ASP A 79 -18.59 10.60 -5.36
C ASP A 79 -19.55 9.99 -6.40
N LYS A 80 -20.56 10.75 -6.81
CA LYS A 80 -21.58 10.33 -7.78
C LYS A 80 -21.03 10.08 -9.18
N ASN A 81 -19.89 10.67 -9.51
CA ASN A 81 -19.26 10.51 -10.83
C ASN A 81 -18.51 9.19 -10.95
N ILE A 82 -18.16 8.55 -9.82
CA ILE A 82 -17.46 7.28 -9.81
C ILE A 82 -18.48 6.14 -9.77
N ARG A 83 -18.42 5.25 -10.74
CA ARG A 83 -19.31 4.09 -10.88
C ARG A 83 -18.75 2.81 -10.26
N GLY A 84 -17.44 2.73 -10.15
CA GLY A 84 -16.80 1.53 -9.60
C GLY A 84 -15.30 1.65 -9.54
N ILE A 85 -14.67 0.55 -9.15
CA ILE A 85 -13.23 0.41 -9.04
C ILE A 85 -12.75 -0.67 -10.01
N TYR A 86 -11.64 -0.38 -10.70
CA TYR A 86 -10.79 -1.36 -11.35
C TYR A 86 -9.55 -1.56 -10.48
N LEU A 87 -9.48 -2.72 -9.85
CA LEU A 87 -8.40 -3.09 -8.93
C LEU A 87 -7.37 -3.94 -9.68
N GLU A 88 -6.19 -3.41 -9.88
CA GLU A 88 -5.05 -4.11 -10.45
C GLU A 88 -4.09 -4.47 -9.32
N ILE A 89 -3.87 -5.76 -9.13
CA ILE A 89 -3.12 -6.22 -7.97
C ILE A 89 -2.48 -7.59 -8.24
N SER A 90 -1.16 -7.70 -8.07
CA SER A 90 -0.42 -8.94 -8.25
C SER A 90 0.27 -9.40 -6.97
N ASP A 91 1.09 -8.53 -6.37
CA ASP A 91 1.82 -8.86 -5.14
C ASP A 91 1.98 -7.62 -4.23
N PRO A 92 0.99 -7.30 -3.42
CA PRO A 92 1.07 -6.20 -2.46
C PRO A 92 2.06 -6.55 -1.34
N VAL A 93 3.02 -5.65 -1.12
CA VAL A 93 4.02 -5.81 -0.06
C VAL A 93 3.54 -5.09 1.20
N ALA A 94 2.85 -5.83 2.06
CA ALA A 94 2.33 -5.31 3.33
C ALA A 94 2.15 -6.43 4.36
N GLY A 95 2.03 -6.05 5.64
CA GLY A 95 1.61 -6.96 6.70
C GLY A 95 0.14 -7.36 6.58
N PHE A 96 -0.25 -8.50 7.18
CA PHE A 96 -1.64 -8.96 7.11
C PHE A 96 -2.64 -7.97 7.71
N ALA A 97 -2.30 -7.29 8.80
CA ALA A 97 -3.16 -6.26 9.40
C ALA A 97 -3.42 -5.10 8.43
N THR A 98 -2.38 -4.62 7.73
CA THR A 98 -2.52 -3.58 6.71
C THR A 98 -3.40 -4.03 5.55
N LEU A 99 -3.24 -5.29 5.11
CA LEU A 99 -4.09 -5.85 4.05
C LEU A 99 -5.54 -6.01 4.49
N GLU A 100 -5.78 -6.35 5.75
CA GLU A 100 -7.12 -6.44 6.33
C GLU A 100 -7.82 -5.07 6.35
N GLU A 101 -7.10 -4.01 6.71
CA GLU A 101 -7.61 -2.63 6.66
C GLU A 101 -8.01 -2.22 5.23
N VAL A 102 -7.14 -2.49 4.24
CA VAL A 102 -7.46 -2.23 2.83
C VAL A 102 -8.69 -3.04 2.39
N ARG A 103 -8.74 -4.33 2.77
CA ARG A 103 -9.87 -5.20 2.48
C ARG A 103 -11.17 -4.66 3.05
N ASN A 104 -11.15 -4.24 4.32
CA ASN A 104 -12.33 -3.68 4.99
C ASN A 104 -12.79 -2.40 4.29
N ALA A 105 -11.88 -1.53 3.86
CA ALA A 105 -12.21 -0.33 3.10
C ALA A 105 -12.82 -0.65 1.72
N LEU A 106 -12.33 -1.69 1.02
CA LEU A 106 -12.94 -2.18 -0.23
C LEU A 106 -14.34 -2.76 0.00
N MET A 107 -14.53 -3.52 1.07
CA MET A 107 -15.84 -4.05 1.45
C MET A 107 -16.82 -2.93 1.80
N ASP A 108 -16.35 -1.90 2.51
CA ASP A 108 -17.16 -0.73 2.82
C ASP A 108 -17.54 0.04 1.53
N PHE A 109 -16.62 0.20 0.58
CA PHE A 109 -16.93 0.78 -0.72
C PHE A 109 -18.06 0.02 -1.44
N ARG A 110 -18.07 -1.33 -1.39
CA ARG A 110 -19.13 -2.14 -1.98
C ARG A 110 -20.51 -1.85 -1.42
N THR A 111 -20.63 -1.41 -0.17
CA THR A 111 -21.94 -1.07 0.42
C THR A 111 -22.64 0.07 -0.31
N SER A 112 -21.90 0.88 -1.11
CA SER A 112 -22.48 1.93 -1.97
C SER A 112 -23.24 1.39 -3.19
N GLY A 113 -23.19 0.07 -3.46
CA GLY A 113 -23.77 -0.53 -4.66
C GLY A 113 -22.90 -0.39 -5.93
N LYS A 114 -21.74 0.26 -5.83
CA LYS A 114 -20.77 0.39 -6.92
C LYS A 114 -19.98 -0.90 -7.09
N PHE A 115 -19.53 -1.17 -8.34
CA PHE A 115 -18.79 -2.41 -8.61
C PHE A 115 -17.31 -2.29 -8.28
N ILE A 116 -16.70 -3.45 -7.99
CA ILE A 116 -15.26 -3.64 -7.95
C ILE A 116 -14.94 -4.78 -8.91
N TYR A 117 -14.09 -4.52 -9.91
CA TYR A 117 -13.54 -5.54 -10.80
C TYR A 117 -12.05 -5.64 -10.54
N ALA A 118 -11.58 -6.85 -10.26
CA ALA A 118 -10.17 -7.11 -10.01
C ALA A 118 -9.56 -7.86 -11.19
N TYR A 119 -8.34 -7.49 -11.55
CA TYR A 119 -7.54 -8.15 -12.56
C TYR A 119 -6.11 -8.34 -12.09
N SER A 120 -5.53 -9.46 -12.47
CA SER A 120 -4.10 -9.69 -12.36
C SER A 120 -3.60 -10.66 -13.42
N GLU A 121 -2.34 -10.54 -13.74
CA GLU A 121 -1.62 -11.57 -14.50
C GLU A 121 -1.21 -12.73 -13.59
N VAL A 122 -0.84 -12.43 -12.35
CA VAL A 122 -0.50 -13.44 -11.34
C VAL A 122 -1.04 -12.97 -10.00
N PHE A 123 -1.82 -13.79 -9.33
CA PHE A 123 -2.26 -13.50 -7.97
C PHE A 123 -1.37 -14.20 -6.95
N SER A 124 -0.62 -13.44 -6.16
CA SER A 124 -0.10 -13.94 -4.88
C SER A 124 -1.26 -14.20 -3.91
N GLN A 125 -1.04 -15.00 -2.88
CA GLN A 125 -2.06 -15.25 -1.85
C GLN A 125 -2.58 -13.94 -1.22
N ARG A 126 -1.72 -12.94 -1.01
CA ARG A 126 -2.09 -11.61 -0.48
C ARG A 126 -2.96 -10.84 -1.47
N ALA A 127 -2.58 -10.84 -2.74
CA ALA A 127 -3.35 -10.21 -3.79
C ALA A 127 -4.74 -10.86 -3.94
N TYR A 128 -4.79 -12.18 -3.93
CA TYR A 128 -6.05 -12.92 -3.99
C TYR A 128 -6.96 -12.60 -2.81
N TYR A 129 -6.40 -12.50 -1.60
CA TYR A 129 -7.16 -12.12 -0.40
C TYR A 129 -7.87 -10.77 -0.57
N LEU A 130 -7.20 -9.76 -1.16
CA LEU A 130 -7.83 -8.48 -1.45
C LEU A 130 -8.81 -8.59 -2.64
N ALA A 131 -8.43 -9.29 -3.70
CA ALA A 131 -9.23 -9.44 -4.91
C ALA A 131 -10.57 -10.16 -4.67
N THR A 132 -10.67 -11.00 -3.63
CA THR A 132 -11.96 -11.63 -3.23
C THR A 132 -13.01 -10.64 -2.76
N THR A 133 -12.69 -9.36 -2.54
CA THR A 133 -13.67 -8.30 -2.32
C THR A 133 -14.41 -7.89 -3.59
N ALA A 134 -13.86 -8.20 -4.76
CA ALA A 134 -14.41 -7.79 -6.04
C ALA A 134 -15.73 -8.53 -6.38
N ASN A 135 -16.58 -7.86 -7.18
CA ASN A 135 -17.78 -8.46 -7.74
C ASN A 135 -17.42 -9.45 -8.87
N LYS A 136 -16.33 -9.13 -9.61
CA LYS A 136 -15.77 -10.00 -10.65
C LYS A 136 -14.25 -9.97 -10.55
N LEU A 137 -13.66 -11.14 -10.62
CA LEU A 137 -12.23 -11.35 -10.59
C LEU A 137 -11.79 -11.98 -11.91
N TYR A 138 -10.79 -11.38 -12.52
CA TYR A 138 -10.22 -11.84 -13.80
C TYR A 138 -8.74 -12.16 -13.59
N LEU A 139 -8.37 -13.35 -14.00
CA LEU A 139 -6.98 -13.79 -14.08
C LEU A 139 -6.62 -13.95 -15.56
N ASN A 140 -5.41 -13.53 -15.93
CA ASN A 140 -4.87 -13.82 -17.25
C ASN A 140 -4.91 -15.33 -17.49
N PRO A 141 -5.38 -15.82 -18.66
CA PRO A 141 -5.45 -17.26 -18.97
C PRO A 141 -4.12 -18.00 -18.88
N GLN A 142 -3.00 -17.29 -19.09
CA GLN A 142 -1.64 -17.82 -18.93
C GLN A 142 -1.02 -17.47 -17.56
N GLY A 143 -1.80 -16.88 -16.70
CA GLY A 143 -1.37 -16.46 -15.38
C GLY A 143 -1.38 -17.58 -14.35
N ALA A 144 -0.99 -17.25 -13.13
CA ALA A 144 -0.96 -18.17 -12.02
C ALA A 144 -1.70 -17.59 -10.79
N LEU A 145 -2.31 -18.48 -10.03
CA LEU A 145 -2.89 -18.17 -8.73
C LEU A 145 -2.15 -18.98 -7.67
N GLU A 146 -1.55 -18.27 -6.72
CA GLU A 146 -0.86 -18.88 -5.60
C GLU A 146 -1.79 -18.97 -4.39
N ILE A 147 -2.12 -20.19 -3.95
CA ILE A 147 -2.83 -20.47 -2.71
C ILE A 147 -1.94 -21.37 -1.86
N LYS A 148 -1.28 -20.78 -0.86
CA LYS A 148 -0.44 -21.48 0.11
C LYS A 148 -1.09 -21.33 1.48
N GLY A 149 -1.13 -22.34 2.29
CA GLY A 149 -1.49 -22.20 3.69
C GLY A 149 -0.46 -21.40 4.47
N LEU A 150 -0.75 -21.15 5.73
CA LEU A 150 0.23 -20.63 6.69
C LEU A 150 0.82 -21.82 7.44
N SER A 151 2.13 -21.94 7.42
CA SER A 151 2.87 -22.95 8.19
C SER A 151 4.01 -22.27 8.95
N SER A 152 4.18 -22.66 10.21
CA SER A 152 5.30 -22.21 11.03
C SER A 152 6.01 -23.44 11.61
N GLN A 153 7.30 -23.55 11.37
CA GLN A 153 8.15 -24.57 11.96
C GLN A 153 9.00 -23.95 13.05
N LEU A 154 8.82 -24.45 14.28
CA LEU A 154 9.68 -24.09 15.41
C LEU A 154 10.70 -25.19 15.62
N MET A 155 11.98 -24.87 15.49
CA MET A 155 13.06 -25.80 15.81
C MET A 155 13.46 -25.66 17.28
N PHE A 156 13.50 -26.82 17.98
CA PHE A 156 13.90 -26.89 19.36
C PHE A 156 15.29 -27.53 19.44
N PHE A 157 16.27 -26.79 19.90
CA PHE A 157 17.67 -27.24 19.98
C PHE A 157 18.06 -27.84 21.36
N LYS A 158 17.15 -27.81 22.33
CA LYS A 158 17.45 -28.24 23.72
C LYS A 158 18.13 -29.60 23.78
N LYS A 159 17.53 -30.64 23.20
CA LYS A 159 18.07 -32.00 23.22
C LYS A 159 19.39 -32.14 22.46
N MET A 160 19.64 -31.33 21.46
CA MET A 160 20.90 -31.31 20.72
C MET A 160 22.01 -30.70 21.59
N LEU A 161 21.73 -29.60 22.25
CA LEU A 161 22.67 -28.92 23.13
C LEU A 161 23.01 -29.78 24.35
N GLU A 162 22.04 -30.46 24.95
CA GLU A 162 22.24 -31.43 26.02
C GLU A 162 23.18 -32.58 25.59
N LYS A 163 23.07 -33.10 24.37
CA LYS A 163 23.96 -34.13 23.83
C LYS A 163 25.39 -33.63 23.57
N LEU A 164 25.55 -32.33 23.35
CA LEU A 164 26.84 -31.66 23.11
C LEU A 164 27.45 -31.15 24.43
N ASP A 165 26.81 -31.41 25.55
CA ASP A 165 27.21 -30.91 26.89
C ASP A 165 27.29 -29.38 26.97
N VAL A 166 26.41 -28.70 26.21
CA VAL A 166 26.31 -27.23 26.17
C VAL A 166 25.15 -26.79 27.04
N GLU A 167 25.47 -26.12 28.15
CA GLU A 167 24.49 -25.51 29.04
C GLU A 167 24.12 -24.12 28.54
N VAL A 168 22.83 -23.88 28.24
CA VAL A 168 22.31 -22.59 27.79
C VAL A 168 21.82 -21.77 28.98
N GLN A 169 22.52 -20.69 29.30
CA GLN A 169 22.08 -19.72 30.30
C GLN A 169 21.30 -18.61 29.64
N ILE A 170 20.02 -18.45 30.05
CA ILE A 170 19.16 -17.41 29.50
C ILE A 170 19.10 -16.24 30.49
N PHE A 171 19.75 -15.14 30.14
CA PHE A 171 19.64 -13.89 30.87
C PHE A 171 18.43 -13.09 30.33
N ARG A 172 17.42 -12.88 31.17
CA ARG A 172 16.23 -12.11 30.79
C ARG A 172 16.16 -10.82 31.61
N HIS A 173 15.91 -9.72 30.93
CA HIS A 173 15.62 -8.45 31.58
C HIS A 173 14.10 -8.32 31.71
N GLY A 174 13.55 -8.61 32.91
CA GLY A 174 12.12 -8.54 33.20
C GLY A 174 11.34 -9.85 33.02
N LYS A 175 10.13 -9.87 33.58
CA LYS A 175 9.27 -11.08 33.70
C LYS A 175 8.60 -11.50 32.37
N PHE A 176 8.54 -10.60 31.39
CA PHE A 176 7.74 -10.76 30.16
C PHE A 176 8.55 -10.64 28.85
N LYS A 177 9.85 -10.78 28.88
CA LYS A 177 10.69 -10.82 27.67
C LYS A 177 11.39 -12.15 27.54
#